data_2e63658e0613b47ae46bf12025c49a0e
#
_entry.id   2e63658e0613b47ae46bf12025c49a0e
#
_cell.length_a   1.000
_cell.length_b   1.000
_cell.length_c   1.000
_cell.angle_alpha   90.00
_cell.angle_beta   90.00
_cell.angle_gamma   90.00
#
_symmetry.space_group_name_H-M   'P 1'
#
loop_
_entity.id
_entity.type
_entity.pdbx_description
1 polymer ?
#
loop_
_entity_poly.entity_id
_entity_poly.type
_entity_poly.pdbx_seq_one_letter_code
_entity_poly.pdbx_strand_id
1 'polypeptide(L)'
;MIYSGFPKCFDILLYPNMDYQIQITESLQRLTTVSAASESEAVKLVRQYYKKEKIILDTGCFTSVDFSVQSCKPRSYYKSPNNDFVLAHGDCFKLLKEFEFKFDMIFSDPPYFLSNGGISLQSGKIVCVDKGEWDKGKSQEDMMAFNMEWLRLCRDKLNDNGTIWISGTYHNIFSVANCLTGLGYKILNVITWQKTNPPANISCRFFTYSTEFIIWARKMQKVPHKFNYDLMKDLNNGKQMTDVWQMPAIGRWEKTCGKHPTQKPLRLLVRIILASTNQGDWILDPFSGSSTTGIAANLCGRRFAGLEQEEEFCKLSKARREEIETLESYDNLISHIEDLHKLKDYSMVNEDVSNYNQMPF
;
A
#
# COMPACT_ATOMS: atom_id res chain seq x y z
N MET A 1 -1.13 -3.74 -57.64
CA MET A 1 0.18 -3.23 -57.21
C MET A 1 -0.05 -2.07 -56.24
N ILE A 2 0.38 -2.20 -55.14
CA ILE A 2 1.04 -1.50 -54.05
C ILE A 2 0.40 -1.86 -52.71
N TYR A 3 1.13 -2.66 -51.97
CA TYR A 3 0.95 -2.95 -50.56
C TYR A 3 1.25 -1.68 -49.73
N SER A 4 0.38 -1.39 -48.78
CA SER A 4 0.73 -0.56 -47.63
C SER A 4 0.09 -1.13 -46.37
N GLY A 5 0.74 -2.18 -45.84
CA GLY A 5 0.51 -2.61 -44.48
C GLY A 5 1.31 -1.75 -43.53
N PHE A 6 0.66 -0.86 -42.77
CA PHE A 6 1.25 -0.28 -41.56
C PHE A 6 1.20 -1.34 -40.46
N PRO A 7 2.30 -1.57 -39.74
CA PRO A 7 2.25 -2.41 -38.55
C PRO A 7 1.40 -1.73 -37.48
N LYS A 8 0.46 -2.49 -36.92
CA LYS A 8 -0.32 -2.10 -35.75
C LYS A 8 0.63 -1.63 -34.65
N CYS A 9 0.36 -0.43 -34.13
CA CYS A 9 0.98 0.04 -32.90
C CYS A 9 0.98 -1.09 -31.86
N PHE A 10 2.17 -1.48 -31.46
CA PHE A 10 2.36 -2.22 -30.23
C PHE A 10 1.83 -1.35 -29.11
N ASP A 11 0.85 -1.86 -28.37
CA ASP A 11 0.48 -1.32 -27.07
C ASP A 11 1.76 -1.23 -26.23
N ILE A 12 2.22 -0.01 -26.01
CA ILE A 12 3.24 0.27 -25.03
C ILE A 12 2.56 0.01 -23.70
N LEU A 13 2.74 -1.19 -23.16
CA LEU A 13 2.46 -1.48 -21.77
C LEU A 13 3.23 -0.44 -20.96
N LEU A 14 2.51 0.52 -20.39
CA LEU A 14 3.05 1.50 -19.46
C LEU A 14 3.51 0.74 -18.22
N TYR A 15 4.75 0.29 -18.22
CA TYR A 15 5.42 -0.19 -17.01
C TYR A 15 5.53 1.01 -16.06
N PRO A 16 5.29 0.82 -14.75
CA PRO A 16 5.54 1.87 -13.78
C PRO A 16 6.98 2.36 -13.96
N ASN A 17 7.17 3.67 -13.96
CA ASN A 17 8.49 4.26 -14.05
C ASN A 17 9.33 3.79 -12.87
N MET A 18 10.41 3.08 -13.16
CA MET A 18 11.35 2.54 -12.20
C MET A 18 12.67 3.29 -12.34
N ASP A 19 13.29 3.63 -11.22
CA ASP A 19 14.65 4.17 -11.22
C ASP A 19 15.63 3.01 -11.16
N TYR A 20 16.45 2.86 -12.21
CA TYR A 20 17.46 1.82 -12.32
C TYR A 20 18.84 2.40 -12.09
N GLN A 21 19.61 1.76 -11.21
CA GLN A 21 21.05 1.96 -11.18
C GLN A 21 21.70 0.99 -12.13
N ILE A 22 22.36 1.53 -13.16
CA ILE A 22 23.08 0.75 -14.15
C ILE A 22 24.57 0.89 -13.89
N GLN A 23 25.23 -0.24 -13.67
CA GLN A 23 26.68 -0.29 -13.66
C GLN A 23 27.15 -0.42 -15.10
N ILE A 24 28.03 0.48 -15.50
CA ILE A 24 28.74 0.44 -16.77
C ILE A 24 30.14 -0.07 -16.47
N THR A 25 30.51 -1.18 -17.08
CA THR A 25 31.84 -1.77 -16.94
C THR A 25 32.54 -1.77 -18.28
N GLU A 26 33.61 -1.00 -18.39
CA GLU A 26 34.48 -0.99 -19.57
C GLU A 26 35.65 -1.93 -19.33
N SER A 27 35.92 -2.80 -20.29
CA SER A 27 37.05 -3.71 -20.27
C SER A 27 38.11 -3.26 -21.25
N LEU A 28 39.31 -3.07 -20.74
CA LEU A 28 40.51 -2.70 -21.50
C LEU A 28 41.51 -3.85 -21.43
N GLN A 29 42.02 -4.33 -22.56
CA GLN A 29 42.96 -5.42 -22.64
C GLN A 29 44.16 -5.05 -23.50
N ARG A 30 45.36 -5.41 -23.06
CA ARG A 30 46.60 -5.24 -23.80
C ARG A 30 47.49 -6.46 -23.62
N LEU A 31 47.94 -6.99 -24.75
CA LEU A 31 48.98 -8.01 -24.71
C LEU A 31 50.33 -7.32 -24.64
N THR A 32 51.20 -7.77 -23.74
CA THR A 32 52.54 -7.28 -23.59
C THR A 32 53.51 -8.46 -23.44
N THR A 33 54.72 -8.32 -24.03
CA THR A 33 55.78 -9.34 -23.95
C THR A 33 56.82 -8.90 -22.99
N VAL A 34 57.20 -9.80 -22.06
CA VAL A 34 58.28 -9.59 -21.09
C VAL A 34 59.16 -10.84 -21.06
N SER A 35 60.43 -10.64 -20.84
CA SER A 35 61.40 -11.74 -20.65
C SER A 35 61.56 -11.99 -19.15
N ALA A 36 61.36 -13.23 -18.72
CA ALA A 36 61.45 -13.66 -17.30
C ALA A 36 61.86 -15.14 -17.25
N ALA A 37 62.43 -15.56 -16.12
CA ALA A 37 62.86 -16.94 -15.93
C ALA A 37 61.70 -17.92 -15.60
N SER A 38 60.50 -17.39 -15.27
CA SER A 38 59.29 -18.18 -14.99
C SER A 38 58.01 -17.36 -15.27
N GLU A 39 56.89 -18.06 -15.44
CA GLU A 39 55.56 -17.44 -15.59
C GLU A 39 55.18 -16.53 -14.41
N SER A 40 55.44 -17.01 -13.19
CA SER A 40 55.20 -16.25 -11.97
C SER A 40 56.02 -14.95 -11.91
N GLU A 41 57.27 -14.99 -12.37
CA GLU A 41 58.13 -13.82 -12.45
C GLU A 41 57.64 -12.85 -13.56
N ALA A 42 57.22 -13.36 -14.70
CA ALA A 42 56.68 -12.57 -15.77
C ALA A 42 55.44 -11.78 -15.31
N VAL A 43 54.47 -12.44 -14.67
CA VAL A 43 53.26 -11.80 -14.09
C VAL A 43 53.66 -10.74 -13.04
N LYS A 44 54.62 -11.00 -12.17
CA LYS A 44 55.11 -10.05 -11.16
C LYS A 44 55.74 -8.83 -11.80
N LEU A 45 56.51 -9.01 -12.86
CA LEU A 45 57.15 -7.94 -13.59
C LEU A 45 56.12 -7.03 -14.32
N VAL A 46 55.13 -7.62 -14.96
CA VAL A 46 54.04 -6.89 -15.64
C VAL A 46 53.26 -6.09 -14.62
N ARG A 47 52.91 -6.66 -13.46
CA ARG A 47 52.22 -5.93 -12.37
C ARG A 47 53.00 -4.74 -11.87
N GLN A 48 54.36 -4.87 -11.77
CA GLN A 48 55.18 -3.75 -11.38
C GLN A 48 55.25 -2.66 -12.45
N TYR A 49 55.33 -3.05 -13.73
CA TYR A 49 55.31 -2.08 -14.84
C TYR A 49 53.99 -1.36 -14.95
N TYR A 50 52.86 -2.02 -14.75
CA TYR A 50 51.53 -1.41 -14.68
C TYR A 50 51.41 -0.41 -13.52
N LYS A 51 51.83 -0.80 -12.30
CA LYS A 51 51.82 0.10 -11.13
C LYS A 51 52.76 1.30 -11.26
N LYS A 52 53.80 1.20 -12.07
CA LYS A 52 54.77 2.28 -12.31
C LYS A 52 54.42 3.07 -13.60
N GLU A 53 53.20 2.88 -14.13
CA GLU A 53 52.71 3.58 -15.35
C GLU A 53 53.60 3.36 -16.60
N LYS A 54 54.44 2.29 -16.61
CA LYS A 54 55.19 1.88 -17.80
C LYS A 54 54.35 1.13 -18.81
N ILE A 55 53.25 0.55 -18.38
CA ILE A 55 52.21 -0.06 -19.20
C ILE A 55 50.94 0.72 -18.90
N ILE A 56 50.38 1.38 -19.87
CA ILE A 56 49.15 2.15 -19.79
C ILE A 56 48.09 1.46 -20.63
N LEU A 57 46.89 1.29 -20.09
CA LEU A 57 45.70 0.89 -20.84
C LEU A 57 45.00 2.20 -21.23
N ASP A 58 44.90 2.44 -22.52
CA ASP A 58 44.23 3.61 -23.12
C ASP A 58 42.98 3.18 -23.89
N THR A 59 42.34 4.11 -24.56
CA THR A 59 41.13 3.87 -25.37
C THR A 59 41.35 2.90 -26.51
N GLY A 60 42.60 2.75 -27.00
CA GLY A 60 42.99 1.78 -28.03
C GLY A 60 42.99 0.32 -27.50
N CYS A 61 42.95 0.13 -26.18
CA CYS A 61 42.90 -1.14 -25.52
C CYS A 61 41.46 -1.61 -25.19
N PHE A 62 40.42 -0.84 -25.56
CA PHE A 62 39.04 -1.14 -25.32
C PHE A 62 38.61 -2.44 -26.01
N THR A 63 37.94 -3.33 -25.27
CA THR A 63 37.46 -4.62 -25.78
C THR A 63 35.97 -4.79 -25.68
N SER A 64 35.33 -4.34 -24.60
CA SER A 64 33.91 -4.46 -24.40
C SER A 64 33.39 -3.46 -23.38
N VAL A 65 32.10 -3.22 -23.46
CA VAL A 65 31.33 -2.55 -22.41
C VAL A 65 30.13 -3.42 -22.06
N ASP A 66 29.94 -3.64 -20.76
CA ASP A 66 28.82 -4.37 -20.20
C ASP A 66 27.94 -3.45 -19.38
N PHE A 67 26.63 -3.61 -19.51
CA PHE A 67 25.63 -2.90 -18.72
C PHE A 67 24.90 -3.90 -17.83
N SER A 68 24.95 -3.72 -16.52
CA SER A 68 24.23 -4.55 -15.57
C SER A 68 23.37 -3.74 -14.62
N VAL A 69 22.14 -4.17 -14.41
CA VAL A 69 21.25 -3.55 -13.42
C VAL A 69 21.74 -3.92 -12.03
N GLN A 70 22.16 -2.94 -11.24
CA GLN A 70 22.61 -3.14 -9.86
C GLN A 70 21.47 -3.03 -8.87
N SER A 71 20.54 -2.12 -9.11
CA SER A 71 19.34 -1.97 -8.30
C SER A 71 18.22 -1.37 -9.12
N CYS A 72 17.01 -1.64 -8.67
CA CYS A 72 15.79 -1.13 -9.25
C CYS A 72 14.89 -0.73 -8.08
N LYS A 73 14.47 0.51 -8.03
CA LYS A 73 13.55 1.02 -7.01
C LYS A 73 12.30 1.57 -7.67
N PRO A 74 11.10 1.23 -7.16
CA PRO A 74 9.89 1.83 -7.65
C PRO A 74 9.93 3.33 -7.40
N ARG A 75 9.63 4.10 -8.43
CA ARG A 75 9.50 5.54 -8.29
C ARG A 75 8.19 5.86 -7.61
N SER A 76 8.23 6.62 -6.51
CA SER A 76 7.00 7.09 -5.87
C SER A 76 6.25 8.03 -6.82
N TYR A 77 4.94 7.82 -6.98
CA TYR A 77 4.06 8.73 -7.71
C TYR A 77 3.95 10.08 -6.99
N TYR A 78 3.79 10.01 -5.67
CA TYR A 78 3.72 11.19 -4.81
C TYR A 78 4.37 10.89 -3.45
N LYS A 79 5.02 11.90 -2.90
CA LYS A 79 5.60 11.88 -1.56
C LYS A 79 5.31 13.23 -0.90
N SER A 80 4.75 13.19 0.32
CA SER A 80 4.48 14.42 1.09
C SER A 80 5.77 15.13 1.52
N PRO A 81 5.74 16.45 1.75
CA PRO A 81 6.93 17.20 2.15
C PRO A 81 7.60 16.68 3.43
N ASN A 82 6.81 16.23 4.41
CA ASN A 82 7.27 15.68 5.69
C ASN A 82 7.55 14.17 5.67
N ASN A 83 7.47 13.53 4.50
CA ASN A 83 7.74 12.11 4.30
C ASN A 83 6.85 11.14 5.12
N ASP A 84 5.65 11.57 5.50
CA ASP A 84 4.67 10.76 6.22
C ASP A 84 3.63 10.09 5.31
N PHE A 85 3.64 10.41 4.01
CA PHE A 85 2.74 9.84 3.02
C PHE A 85 3.49 9.57 1.72
N VAL A 86 3.51 8.31 1.31
CA VAL A 86 4.11 7.86 0.05
C VAL A 86 3.07 7.09 -0.76
N LEU A 87 2.93 7.42 -2.03
CA LEU A 87 2.06 6.73 -2.97
C LEU A 87 2.88 6.22 -4.15
N ALA A 88 2.77 4.93 -4.46
CA ALA A 88 3.36 4.32 -5.64
C ALA A 88 2.26 3.94 -6.64
N HIS A 89 2.47 4.26 -7.92
CA HIS A 89 1.57 3.91 -9.00
C HIS A 89 2.02 2.60 -9.65
N GLY A 90 1.14 1.61 -9.69
CA GLY A 90 1.39 0.35 -10.35
C GLY A 90 0.67 -0.84 -9.72
N ASP A 91 0.92 -2.01 -10.29
CA ASP A 91 0.38 -3.28 -9.84
C ASP A 91 0.95 -3.67 -8.46
N CYS A 92 0.08 -3.93 -7.48
CA CYS A 92 0.47 -4.21 -6.11
C CYS A 92 1.32 -5.49 -5.99
N PHE A 93 1.11 -6.51 -6.84
CA PHE A 93 1.89 -7.76 -6.82
C PHE A 93 3.35 -7.53 -7.21
N LYS A 94 3.59 -6.61 -8.16
CA LYS A 94 4.93 -6.22 -8.58
C LYS A 94 5.57 -5.33 -7.51
N LEU A 95 4.89 -4.26 -7.11
CA LEU A 95 5.42 -3.30 -6.15
C LEU A 95 5.73 -3.93 -4.79
N LEU A 96 4.86 -4.82 -4.27
CA LEU A 96 5.11 -5.52 -3.01
C LEU A 96 6.38 -6.38 -3.05
N LYS A 97 6.75 -6.95 -4.19
CA LYS A 97 7.99 -7.74 -4.31
C LYS A 97 9.25 -6.88 -4.25
N GLU A 98 9.16 -5.63 -4.66
CA GLU A 98 10.26 -4.68 -4.75
C GLU A 98 10.55 -3.93 -3.45
N PHE A 99 9.55 -3.77 -2.57
CA PHE A 99 9.76 -3.17 -1.27
C PHE A 99 10.54 -4.09 -0.33
N GLU A 100 11.62 -3.62 0.26
CA GLU A 100 12.34 -4.31 1.33
C GLU A 100 11.80 -3.95 2.72
N PHE A 101 11.10 -2.82 2.83
CA PHE A 101 10.59 -2.27 4.08
C PHE A 101 9.46 -3.12 4.66
N LYS A 102 9.37 -3.18 6.00
CA LYS A 102 8.28 -3.84 6.73
C LYS A 102 7.43 -2.82 7.47
N PHE A 103 6.15 -3.13 7.56
CA PHE A 103 5.12 -2.27 8.11
C PHE A 103 4.59 -2.80 9.44
N ASP A 104 4.11 -1.89 10.28
CA ASP A 104 3.53 -2.22 11.58
C ASP A 104 2.08 -2.68 11.44
N MET A 105 1.38 -2.12 10.45
CA MET A 105 0.00 -2.47 10.12
C MET A 105 -0.22 -2.44 8.61
N ILE A 106 -1.08 -3.33 8.12
CA ILE A 106 -1.64 -3.28 6.78
C ILE A 106 -3.15 -3.14 6.90
N PHE A 107 -3.73 -2.17 6.18
CA PHE A 107 -5.16 -2.15 5.87
C PHE A 107 -5.34 -2.51 4.41
N SER A 108 -6.41 -3.22 4.09
CA SER A 108 -6.68 -3.65 2.72
C SER A 108 -8.18 -3.68 2.43
N ASP A 109 -8.59 -3.07 1.34
CA ASP A 109 -9.93 -3.17 0.77
C ASP A 109 -9.82 -3.77 -0.64
N PRO A 110 -9.56 -5.11 -0.75
CA PRO A 110 -9.26 -5.74 -2.03
C PRO A 110 -10.47 -5.75 -2.96
N PRO A 111 -10.29 -5.95 -4.27
CA PRO A 111 -11.39 -6.12 -5.22
C PRO A 111 -12.36 -7.23 -4.79
N TYR A 112 -13.68 -6.96 -4.93
CA TYR A 112 -14.73 -7.93 -4.58
C TYR A 112 -15.19 -8.78 -5.76
N PHE A 113 -14.73 -8.45 -6.99
CA PHE A 113 -15.08 -9.10 -8.24
C PHE A 113 -16.58 -9.14 -8.50
N LEU A 114 -17.28 -8.06 -8.23
CA LEU A 114 -18.73 -7.93 -8.30
C LEU A 114 -19.25 -7.17 -9.54
N SER A 115 -18.37 -6.68 -10.40
CA SER A 115 -18.73 -5.90 -11.58
C SER A 115 -19.25 -6.81 -12.70
N ASN A 116 -20.48 -7.29 -12.55
CA ASN A 116 -21.18 -8.16 -13.51
C ASN A 116 -22.39 -7.45 -14.15
N GLY A 117 -22.40 -6.11 -14.23
CA GLY A 117 -23.49 -5.34 -14.84
C GLY A 117 -24.78 -5.24 -13.99
N GLY A 118 -24.68 -5.46 -12.67
CA GLY A 118 -25.81 -5.29 -11.75
C GLY A 118 -26.24 -3.82 -11.60
N ILE A 119 -27.45 -3.59 -11.05
CA ILE A 119 -28.01 -2.27 -10.77
C ILE A 119 -28.10 -2.02 -9.27
N SER A 120 -27.78 -0.80 -8.83
CA SER A 120 -27.90 -0.34 -7.44
C SER A 120 -28.58 1.04 -7.38
N LEU A 121 -29.08 1.41 -6.20
CA LEU A 121 -29.64 2.74 -5.94
C LEU A 121 -28.62 3.61 -5.21
N GLN A 122 -28.25 4.74 -5.80
CA GLN A 122 -27.48 5.77 -5.13
C GLN A 122 -28.26 7.08 -5.13
N SER A 123 -28.54 7.61 -3.94
CA SER A 123 -29.29 8.86 -3.77
C SER A 123 -30.62 8.89 -4.57
N GLY A 124 -31.34 7.77 -4.58
CA GLY A 124 -32.63 7.64 -5.29
C GLY A 124 -32.56 7.44 -6.82
N LYS A 125 -31.35 7.33 -7.38
CA LYS A 125 -31.14 7.05 -8.81
C LYS A 125 -30.60 5.64 -9.01
N ILE A 126 -31.13 4.95 -10.04
CA ILE A 126 -30.60 3.66 -10.48
C ILE A 126 -29.25 3.91 -11.16
N VAL A 127 -28.19 3.24 -10.67
CA VAL A 127 -26.85 3.29 -11.25
C VAL A 127 -26.39 1.88 -11.57
N CYS A 128 -25.65 1.72 -12.66
CA CYS A 128 -24.97 0.47 -12.99
C CYS A 128 -23.85 0.20 -11.99
N VAL A 129 -23.71 -1.06 -11.55
CA VAL A 129 -22.62 -1.50 -10.66
C VAL A 129 -21.46 -1.96 -11.54
N ASP A 130 -20.86 -1.04 -12.28
CA ASP A 130 -19.59 -1.26 -12.95
C ASP A 130 -18.55 -0.37 -12.25
N LYS A 131 -17.57 -1.01 -11.62
CA LYS A 131 -16.52 -0.34 -10.85
C LYS A 131 -15.20 -0.29 -11.62
N GLY A 132 -15.15 -0.89 -12.80
CA GLY A 132 -13.99 -0.97 -13.67
C GLY A 132 -13.50 -2.40 -13.92
N GLU A 133 -12.54 -2.55 -14.84
CA GLU A 133 -11.96 -3.82 -15.26
C GLU A 133 -11.36 -4.63 -14.08
N TRP A 134 -10.84 -3.94 -13.07
CA TRP A 134 -10.22 -4.54 -11.89
C TRP A 134 -11.20 -5.30 -10.97
N ASP A 135 -12.51 -5.03 -11.06
CA ASP A 135 -13.55 -5.67 -10.23
C ASP A 135 -14.45 -6.63 -11.06
N LYS A 136 -14.04 -7.03 -12.27
CA LYS A 136 -14.76 -8.01 -13.08
C LYS A 136 -14.84 -9.37 -12.38
N GLY A 137 -16.00 -10.02 -12.50
CA GLY A 137 -16.29 -11.31 -11.91
C GLY A 137 -15.26 -12.37 -12.32
N LYS A 138 -14.77 -13.12 -11.33
CA LYS A 138 -13.82 -14.23 -11.49
C LYS A 138 -14.45 -15.54 -10.99
N SER A 139 -13.87 -16.68 -11.37
CA SER A 139 -14.20 -17.96 -10.75
C SER A 139 -13.84 -17.96 -9.27
N GLN A 140 -14.40 -18.88 -8.49
CA GLN A 140 -14.05 -19.00 -7.08
C GLN A 140 -12.58 -19.41 -6.90
N GLU A 141 -12.06 -20.27 -7.79
CA GLU A 141 -10.65 -20.68 -7.80
C GLU A 141 -9.73 -19.49 -8.07
N ASP A 142 -10.05 -18.65 -9.07
CA ASP A 142 -9.26 -17.47 -9.41
C ASP A 142 -9.28 -16.44 -8.27
N MET A 143 -10.42 -16.26 -7.61
CA MET A 143 -10.56 -15.38 -6.45
C MET A 143 -9.70 -15.89 -5.29
N MET A 144 -9.71 -17.20 -5.04
CA MET A 144 -8.90 -17.80 -3.98
C MET A 144 -7.40 -17.68 -4.27
N ALA A 145 -6.97 -17.94 -5.52
CA ALA A 145 -5.59 -17.77 -5.96
C ALA A 145 -5.13 -16.31 -5.81
N PHE A 146 -5.95 -15.36 -6.24
CA PHE A 146 -5.69 -13.93 -6.06
C PHE A 146 -5.53 -13.58 -4.57
N ASN A 147 -6.47 -14.00 -3.72
CA ASN A 147 -6.43 -13.71 -2.29
C ASN A 147 -5.20 -14.35 -1.61
N MET A 148 -4.84 -15.58 -2.00
CA MET A 148 -3.67 -16.26 -1.45
C MET A 148 -2.38 -15.50 -1.77
N GLU A 149 -2.20 -15.04 -3.01
CA GLU A 149 -0.95 -14.39 -3.44
C GLU A 149 -0.76 -13.01 -2.79
N TRP A 150 -1.77 -12.11 -2.84
CA TRP A 150 -1.58 -10.79 -2.24
C TRP A 150 -1.44 -10.87 -0.70
N LEU A 151 -2.16 -11.79 -0.04
CA LEU A 151 -2.02 -12.01 1.41
C LEU A 151 -0.64 -12.55 1.78
N ARG A 152 -0.09 -13.45 0.96
CA ARG A 152 1.27 -13.96 1.13
C ARG A 152 2.30 -12.82 1.04
N LEU A 153 2.20 -11.97 0.01
CA LEU A 153 3.08 -10.82 -0.16
C LEU A 153 2.93 -9.82 1.00
N CYS A 154 1.72 -9.54 1.44
CA CYS A 154 1.47 -8.69 2.61
C CYS A 154 2.09 -9.28 3.88
N ARG A 155 2.02 -10.61 4.06
CA ARG A 155 2.63 -11.29 5.21
C ARG A 155 4.14 -11.06 5.27
N ASP A 156 4.81 -11.11 4.12
CA ASP A 156 6.24 -10.88 4.02
C ASP A 156 6.61 -9.42 4.35
N LYS A 157 5.68 -8.48 4.15
CA LYS A 157 5.87 -7.05 4.43
C LYS A 157 5.43 -6.60 5.83
N LEU A 158 4.81 -7.46 6.63
CA LEU A 158 4.49 -7.17 8.02
C LEU A 158 5.68 -7.42 8.95
N ASN A 159 5.84 -6.57 9.96
CA ASN A 159 6.64 -6.86 11.14
C ASN A 159 6.08 -8.10 11.86
N ASP A 160 6.88 -8.79 12.68
CA ASP A 160 6.43 -10.04 13.31
C ASP A 160 5.30 -9.82 14.33
N ASN A 161 5.25 -8.66 14.98
CA ASN A 161 4.16 -8.19 15.82
C ASN A 161 3.07 -7.41 15.06
N GLY A 162 3.22 -7.27 13.74
CA GLY A 162 2.30 -6.51 12.88
C GLY A 162 0.94 -7.19 12.71
N THR A 163 -0.05 -6.38 12.36
CA THR A 163 -1.42 -6.81 12.12
C THR A 163 -1.91 -6.41 10.75
N ILE A 164 -2.88 -7.16 10.23
CA ILE A 164 -3.59 -6.86 8.99
C ILE A 164 -5.08 -6.72 9.26
N TRP A 165 -5.68 -5.71 8.64
CA TRP A 165 -7.10 -5.43 8.66
C TRP A 165 -7.64 -5.48 7.24
N ILE A 166 -8.66 -6.28 7.00
CA ILE A 166 -9.19 -6.52 5.67
C ILE A 166 -10.68 -6.28 5.64
N SER A 167 -11.09 -5.31 4.85
CA SER A 167 -12.50 -5.02 4.60
C SER A 167 -13.07 -5.96 3.54
N GLY A 168 -14.33 -6.33 3.68
CA GLY A 168 -15.01 -7.17 2.70
C GLY A 168 -16.51 -7.29 2.92
N THR A 169 -17.17 -7.77 1.88
CA THR A 169 -18.56 -8.19 1.93
C THR A 169 -18.66 -9.70 2.00
N TYR A 170 -19.86 -10.26 2.16
CA TYR A 170 -20.07 -11.71 2.18
C TYR A 170 -19.56 -12.42 0.90
N HIS A 171 -19.38 -11.68 -0.19
CA HIS A 171 -18.89 -12.25 -1.46
C HIS A 171 -17.43 -12.71 -1.41
N ASN A 172 -16.57 -12.03 -0.65
CA ASN A 172 -15.13 -12.30 -0.63
C ASN A 172 -14.57 -12.63 0.76
N ILE A 173 -15.21 -12.18 1.85
CA ILE A 173 -14.65 -12.21 3.18
C ILE A 173 -14.35 -13.64 3.67
N PHE A 174 -15.16 -14.62 3.29
CA PHE A 174 -14.95 -16.02 3.66
C PHE A 174 -13.75 -16.63 2.95
N SER A 175 -13.54 -16.30 1.67
CA SER A 175 -12.33 -16.69 0.91
C SER A 175 -11.08 -16.09 1.56
N VAL A 176 -11.13 -14.81 1.91
CA VAL A 176 -10.03 -14.11 2.61
C VAL A 176 -9.72 -14.78 3.94
N ALA A 177 -10.73 -15.12 4.75
CA ALA A 177 -10.53 -15.79 6.04
C ALA A 177 -9.85 -17.16 5.90
N ASN A 178 -10.24 -17.95 4.89
CA ASN A 178 -9.62 -19.23 4.59
C ASN A 178 -8.15 -19.05 4.17
N CYS A 179 -7.86 -18.10 3.29
CA CYS A 179 -6.48 -17.79 2.87
C CYS A 179 -5.60 -17.33 4.04
N LEU A 180 -6.11 -16.46 4.91
CA LEU A 180 -5.40 -16.02 6.12
C LEU A 180 -5.00 -17.21 7.00
N THR A 181 -5.93 -18.12 7.24
CA THR A 181 -5.68 -19.32 8.04
C THR A 181 -4.65 -20.22 7.38
N GLY A 182 -4.78 -20.46 6.07
CA GLY A 182 -3.84 -21.26 5.28
C GLY A 182 -2.41 -20.69 5.25
N LEU A 183 -2.27 -19.35 5.30
CA LEU A 183 -0.99 -18.66 5.37
C LEU A 183 -0.42 -18.56 6.80
N GLY A 184 -1.11 -19.09 7.81
CA GLY A 184 -0.64 -19.10 9.20
C GLY A 184 -0.82 -17.78 9.95
N TYR A 185 -1.68 -16.88 9.48
CA TYR A 185 -2.15 -15.76 10.30
C TYR A 185 -3.03 -16.26 11.44
N LYS A 186 -3.12 -15.48 12.52
CA LYS A 186 -4.11 -15.69 13.57
C LYS A 186 -5.19 -14.62 13.46
N ILE A 187 -6.41 -15.02 13.10
CA ILE A 187 -7.57 -14.13 13.15
C ILE A 187 -7.87 -13.80 14.61
N LEU A 188 -8.00 -12.52 14.91
CA LEU A 188 -8.28 -11.98 16.24
C LEU A 188 -9.76 -11.68 16.40
N ASN A 189 -10.34 -10.92 15.45
CA ASN A 189 -11.75 -10.59 15.39
C ASN A 189 -12.26 -10.58 13.95
N VAL A 190 -13.57 -10.80 13.80
CA VAL A 190 -14.35 -10.45 12.63
C VAL A 190 -15.34 -9.38 13.06
N ILE A 191 -15.03 -8.13 12.72
CA ILE A 191 -15.84 -6.99 13.11
C ILE A 191 -16.95 -6.79 12.09
N THR A 192 -18.16 -6.58 12.58
CA THR A 192 -19.32 -6.21 11.79
C THR A 192 -19.48 -4.70 11.80
N TRP A 193 -19.16 -4.06 10.68
CA TRP A 193 -19.50 -2.65 10.48
C TRP A 193 -20.96 -2.55 10.04
N GLN A 194 -21.83 -2.09 10.93
CA GLN A 194 -23.23 -1.84 10.68
C GLN A 194 -23.42 -0.39 10.18
N LYS A 195 -23.85 -0.24 8.94
CA LYS A 195 -24.16 1.05 8.35
C LYS A 195 -25.47 1.60 8.92
N THR A 196 -25.44 2.79 9.44
CA THR A 196 -26.65 3.47 9.96
C THR A 196 -27.53 4.03 8.84
N ASN A 197 -27.01 4.12 7.61
CA ASN A 197 -27.67 4.63 6.40
C ASN A 197 -27.46 3.69 5.20
N PRO A 198 -27.88 2.41 5.29
CA PRO A 198 -27.69 1.46 4.19
C PRO A 198 -28.56 1.84 2.98
N PRO A 199 -28.12 1.52 1.75
CA PRO A 199 -28.96 1.70 0.56
C PRO A 199 -30.17 0.76 0.60
N ALA A 200 -31.31 1.23 0.12
CA ALA A 200 -32.51 0.41 0.07
C ALA A 200 -32.37 -0.78 -0.90
N ASN A 201 -32.99 -1.91 -0.55
CA ASN A 201 -33.10 -3.06 -1.43
C ASN A 201 -34.24 -2.86 -2.44
N ILE A 202 -33.88 -2.66 -3.71
CA ILE A 202 -34.85 -2.40 -4.79
C ILE A 202 -35.69 -3.65 -5.11
N SER A 203 -35.10 -4.83 -5.02
CA SER A 203 -35.75 -6.07 -5.42
C SER A 203 -36.86 -6.51 -4.46
N CYS A 204 -36.80 -6.05 -3.20
CA CYS A 204 -37.73 -6.44 -2.11
C CYS A 204 -37.84 -7.96 -1.90
N ARG A 205 -36.83 -8.75 -2.29
CA ARG A 205 -36.86 -10.22 -2.23
C ARG A 205 -35.96 -10.81 -1.15
N PHE A 206 -35.16 -9.98 -0.48
CA PHE A 206 -34.24 -10.34 0.60
C PHE A 206 -34.01 -9.16 1.53
N PHE A 207 -33.41 -9.38 2.68
CA PHE A 207 -33.10 -8.31 3.62
C PHE A 207 -32.13 -7.30 3.04
N THR A 208 -32.27 -6.03 3.42
CA THR A 208 -31.33 -4.97 3.04
C THR A 208 -29.97 -5.25 3.64
N TYR A 209 -28.92 -5.24 2.80
CA TYR A 209 -27.55 -5.38 3.26
C TYR A 209 -27.12 -4.11 3.98
N SER A 210 -27.06 -4.18 5.31
CA SER A 210 -26.67 -3.06 6.16
C SER A 210 -25.28 -3.22 6.75
N THR A 211 -24.59 -4.33 6.47
CA THR A 211 -23.32 -4.66 7.10
C THR A 211 -22.22 -4.92 6.07
N GLU A 212 -20.99 -4.57 6.45
CA GLU A 212 -19.74 -5.06 5.87
C GLU A 212 -18.90 -5.69 7.00
N PHE A 213 -17.95 -6.54 6.63
CA PHE A 213 -17.10 -7.24 7.57
C PHE A 213 -15.67 -6.71 7.49
N ILE A 214 -14.99 -6.75 8.65
CA ILE A 214 -13.59 -6.39 8.73
C ILE A 214 -12.88 -7.48 9.52
N ILE A 215 -12.00 -8.22 8.87
CA ILE A 215 -11.17 -9.21 9.55
C ILE A 215 -9.95 -8.51 10.12
N TRP A 216 -9.71 -8.70 11.41
CA TRP A 216 -8.47 -8.34 12.07
C TRP A 216 -7.65 -9.58 12.35
N ALA A 217 -6.43 -9.64 11.85
CA ALA A 217 -5.53 -10.75 12.05
C ALA A 217 -4.11 -10.30 12.36
N ARG A 218 -3.37 -11.13 13.10
CA ARG A 218 -1.94 -10.91 13.36
C ARG A 218 -1.08 -11.89 12.56
N LYS A 219 0.14 -11.46 12.24
CA LYS A 219 1.08 -12.24 11.43
C LYS A 219 1.48 -13.55 12.11
N MET A 220 1.93 -13.50 13.36
CA MET A 220 2.53 -14.62 14.05
C MET A 220 1.60 -15.20 15.14
N GLN A 221 1.56 -16.52 15.24
CA GLN A 221 0.67 -17.21 16.20
C GLN A 221 0.99 -16.90 17.67
N LYS A 222 2.27 -16.70 17.99
CA LYS A 222 2.75 -16.60 19.39
C LYS A 222 3.31 -15.21 19.74
N VAL A 223 3.58 -14.34 18.76
CA VAL A 223 4.11 -13.00 19.02
C VAL A 223 2.94 -12.08 19.40
N PRO A 224 3.00 -11.37 20.54
CA PRO A 224 1.99 -10.38 20.89
C PRO A 224 1.91 -9.28 19.85
N HIS A 225 0.69 -8.93 19.44
CA HIS A 225 0.42 -7.80 18.57
C HIS A 225 0.12 -6.55 19.38
N LYS A 226 0.19 -5.39 18.72
CA LYS A 226 -0.22 -4.12 19.34
C LYS A 226 -1.74 -4.04 19.40
N PHE A 227 -2.26 -3.73 20.59
CA PHE A 227 -3.65 -3.35 20.81
C PHE A 227 -3.74 -2.30 21.90
N ASN A 228 -4.27 -1.15 21.59
CA ASN A 228 -4.43 0.00 22.48
C ASN A 228 -5.73 -0.15 23.32
N TYR A 229 -5.77 -1.17 24.17
CA TYR A 229 -6.97 -1.58 24.90
C TYR A 229 -7.56 -0.45 25.74
N ASP A 230 -6.75 0.25 26.53
CA ASP A 230 -7.23 1.33 27.40
C ASP A 230 -7.77 2.51 26.59
N LEU A 231 -7.07 2.91 25.52
CA LEU A 231 -7.56 3.91 24.58
C LEU A 231 -8.92 3.52 23.98
N MET A 232 -9.08 2.25 23.55
CA MET A 232 -10.36 1.78 23.00
C MET A 232 -11.48 1.81 24.05
N LYS A 233 -11.19 1.53 25.32
CA LYS A 233 -12.14 1.69 26.42
C LYS A 233 -12.54 3.14 26.62
N ASP A 234 -11.56 4.06 26.63
CA ASP A 234 -11.81 5.47 26.85
C ASP A 234 -12.66 6.07 25.73
N LEU A 235 -12.35 5.73 24.47
CA LEU A 235 -13.16 6.09 23.32
C LEU A 235 -14.59 5.53 23.38
N ASN A 236 -14.79 4.42 24.10
CA ASN A 236 -16.09 3.79 24.33
C ASN A 236 -16.67 4.09 25.72
N ASN A 237 -16.42 5.29 26.26
CA ASN A 237 -16.96 5.75 27.55
C ASN A 237 -16.62 4.82 28.72
N GLY A 238 -15.38 4.34 28.78
CA GLY A 238 -14.87 3.47 29.84
C GLY A 238 -15.31 2.00 29.76
N LYS A 239 -16.04 1.60 28.73
CA LYS A 239 -16.49 0.22 28.50
C LYS A 239 -15.67 -0.47 27.42
N GLN A 240 -15.51 -1.79 27.53
CA GLN A 240 -14.90 -2.58 26.45
C GLN A 240 -15.64 -2.35 25.13
N MET A 241 -14.87 -2.09 24.06
CA MET A 241 -15.44 -1.99 22.73
C MET A 241 -15.73 -3.37 22.18
N THR A 242 -16.89 -3.55 21.57
CA THR A 242 -17.33 -4.83 20.98
C THR A 242 -16.94 -4.88 19.48
N ASP A 243 -17.22 -6.02 18.87
CA ASP A 243 -16.98 -6.30 17.46
C ASP A 243 -18.13 -5.89 16.51
N VAL A 244 -19.12 -5.17 17.02
CA VAL A 244 -20.19 -4.55 16.23
C VAL A 244 -20.05 -3.04 16.29
N TRP A 245 -19.68 -2.44 15.14
CA TRP A 245 -19.47 -0.99 15.04
C TRP A 245 -20.57 -0.33 14.21
N GLN A 246 -21.34 0.55 14.83
CA GLN A 246 -22.39 1.31 14.17
C GLN A 246 -21.80 2.65 13.67
N MET A 247 -21.67 2.78 12.37
CA MET A 247 -21.14 4.00 11.74
C MET A 247 -21.86 4.23 10.40
N PRO A 248 -22.09 5.49 10.02
CA PRO A 248 -22.60 5.80 8.69
C PRO A 248 -21.58 5.44 7.61
N ALA A 249 -22.07 5.19 6.39
CA ALA A 249 -21.24 5.19 5.21
C ALA A 249 -20.64 6.59 4.98
N ILE A 250 -19.72 6.68 3.99
CA ILE A 250 -19.01 7.91 3.64
C ILE A 250 -19.94 9.15 3.54
N GLY A 251 -19.56 10.22 4.21
CA GLY A 251 -20.23 11.52 4.19
C GLY A 251 -19.90 12.38 2.97
N ARG A 252 -20.64 13.48 2.77
CA ARG A 252 -20.35 14.45 1.72
C ARG A 252 -19.02 15.18 1.97
N TRP A 253 -18.72 15.46 3.24
CA TRP A 253 -17.52 16.13 3.70
C TRP A 253 -16.22 15.35 3.42
N GLU A 254 -16.33 14.06 3.11
CA GLU A 254 -15.20 13.21 2.72
C GLU A 254 -14.95 13.18 1.18
N LYS A 255 -15.72 13.94 0.40
CA LYS A 255 -15.71 13.92 -1.08
C LYS A 255 -15.33 15.26 -1.71
N THR A 256 -14.70 16.13 -0.97
CA THR A 256 -14.32 17.48 -1.39
C THR A 256 -13.44 17.49 -2.64
N CYS A 257 -12.45 16.60 -2.71
CA CYS A 257 -11.54 16.47 -3.86
C CYS A 257 -12.05 15.56 -4.98
N GLY A 258 -13.16 14.85 -4.78
CA GLY A 258 -13.69 13.90 -5.76
C GLY A 258 -14.32 12.66 -5.13
N LYS A 259 -14.61 11.65 -5.96
CA LYS A 259 -15.33 10.44 -5.55
C LYS A 259 -14.61 9.18 -6.02
N HIS A 260 -14.34 8.28 -5.09
CA HIS A 260 -13.97 6.89 -5.40
C HIS A 260 -15.20 5.97 -5.21
N PRO A 261 -15.47 5.00 -6.10
CA PRO A 261 -16.68 4.16 -6.03
C PRO A 261 -16.88 3.41 -4.72
N THR A 262 -15.80 2.92 -4.12
CA THR A 262 -15.79 2.08 -2.91
C THR A 262 -15.08 2.72 -1.73
N GLN A 263 -14.96 4.05 -1.71
CA GLN A 263 -14.28 4.76 -0.63
C GLN A 263 -14.83 4.36 0.75
N LYS A 264 -13.93 4.00 1.67
CA LYS A 264 -14.29 3.70 3.06
C LYS A 264 -14.38 4.99 3.89
N PRO A 265 -15.23 5.04 4.95
CA PRO A 265 -15.34 6.24 5.78
C PRO A 265 -14.10 6.42 6.66
N LEU A 266 -13.65 7.68 6.79
CA LEU A 266 -12.51 8.05 7.65
C LEU A 266 -12.69 7.59 9.09
N ARG A 267 -13.89 7.68 9.64
CA ARG A 267 -14.21 7.24 11.02
C ARG A 267 -13.83 5.80 11.28
N LEU A 268 -14.08 4.93 10.31
CA LEU A 268 -13.76 3.50 10.39
C LEU A 268 -12.24 3.31 10.41
N LEU A 269 -11.53 3.94 9.49
CA LEU A 269 -10.07 3.82 9.36
C LEU A 269 -9.35 4.40 10.56
N VAL A 270 -9.79 5.55 11.07
CA VAL A 270 -9.25 6.17 12.29
C VAL A 270 -9.34 5.19 13.47
N ARG A 271 -10.51 4.58 13.71
CA ARG A 271 -10.67 3.60 14.80
C ARG A 271 -9.75 2.40 14.65
N ILE A 272 -9.65 1.84 13.47
CA ILE A 272 -8.75 0.71 13.15
C ILE A 272 -7.28 1.08 13.46
N ILE A 273 -6.85 2.25 13.00
CA ILE A 273 -5.49 2.75 13.16
C ILE A 273 -5.17 2.99 14.64
N LEU A 274 -6.06 3.69 15.35
CA LEU A 274 -5.90 3.95 16.78
C LEU A 274 -5.87 2.66 17.61
N ALA A 275 -6.62 1.64 17.22
CA ALA A 275 -6.67 0.37 17.94
C ALA A 275 -5.34 -0.41 17.87
N SER A 276 -4.62 -0.36 16.74
CA SER A 276 -3.54 -1.33 16.47
C SER A 276 -2.18 -0.73 16.13
N THR A 277 -2.00 0.61 16.28
CA THR A 277 -0.73 1.27 15.98
C THR A 277 -0.35 2.33 17.01
N ASN A 278 0.94 2.70 17.05
CA ASN A 278 1.47 3.85 17.77
C ASN A 278 1.65 5.05 16.84
N GLN A 279 1.87 6.23 17.40
CA GLN A 279 2.34 7.38 16.62
C GLN A 279 3.66 7.05 15.92
N GLY A 280 3.81 7.51 14.68
CA GLY A 280 4.99 7.28 13.87
C GLY A 280 5.07 5.90 13.20
N ASP A 281 4.20 4.94 13.54
CA ASP A 281 4.14 3.63 12.87
C ASP A 281 3.82 3.76 11.38
N TRP A 282 4.34 2.81 10.58
CA TRP A 282 4.09 2.74 9.15
C TRP A 282 2.92 1.83 8.81
N ILE A 283 1.99 2.36 8.03
CA ILE A 283 0.81 1.65 7.54
C ILE A 283 0.91 1.47 6.04
N LEU A 284 0.66 0.26 5.56
CA LEU A 284 0.57 -0.06 4.14
C LEU A 284 -0.89 -0.28 3.72
N ASP A 285 -1.26 0.23 2.55
CA ASP A 285 -2.49 -0.14 1.86
C ASP A 285 -2.16 -0.56 0.42
N PRO A 286 -2.21 -1.88 0.11
CA PRO A 286 -1.88 -2.39 -1.22
C PRO A 286 -2.96 -2.15 -2.28
N PHE A 287 -4.16 -1.68 -1.88
CA PHE A 287 -5.28 -1.33 -2.75
C PHE A 287 -5.82 0.05 -2.36
N SER A 288 -4.95 1.05 -2.49
CA SER A 288 -5.09 2.34 -1.83
C SER A 288 -6.30 3.16 -2.29
N GLY A 289 -6.75 2.97 -3.55
CA GLY A 289 -7.86 3.73 -4.12
C GLY A 289 -7.65 5.23 -3.96
N SER A 290 -8.56 5.88 -3.25
CA SER A 290 -8.46 7.31 -2.90
C SER A 290 -7.64 7.59 -1.63
N SER A 291 -6.86 6.63 -1.16
CA SER A 291 -5.98 6.70 0.02
C SER A 291 -6.66 7.15 1.32
N THR A 292 -7.91 6.73 1.56
CA THR A 292 -8.58 7.05 2.83
C THR A 292 -7.80 6.52 4.04
N THR A 293 -7.15 5.37 3.90
CA THR A 293 -6.24 4.81 4.92
C THR A 293 -5.08 5.77 5.22
N GLY A 294 -4.49 6.37 4.17
CA GLY A 294 -3.38 7.32 4.32
C GLY A 294 -3.80 8.63 4.99
N ILE A 295 -4.96 9.17 4.60
CA ILE A 295 -5.51 10.35 5.24
C ILE A 295 -5.79 10.08 6.72
N ALA A 296 -6.44 8.97 7.06
CA ALA A 296 -6.69 8.57 8.44
C ALA A 296 -5.38 8.35 9.22
N ALA A 297 -4.35 7.76 8.60
CA ALA A 297 -3.04 7.57 9.20
C ALA A 297 -2.40 8.91 9.59
N ASN A 298 -2.36 9.86 8.67
CA ASN A 298 -1.78 11.18 8.94
C ASN A 298 -2.57 11.97 9.97
N LEU A 299 -3.93 11.92 9.95
CA LEU A 299 -4.76 12.52 10.99
C LEU A 299 -4.49 11.93 12.39
N CYS A 300 -4.03 10.70 12.46
CA CYS A 300 -3.65 10.02 13.70
C CYS A 300 -2.14 10.15 14.03
N GLY A 301 -1.34 10.87 13.26
CA GLY A 301 0.12 10.98 13.47
C GLY A 301 0.89 9.72 13.09
N ARG A 302 0.38 8.90 12.17
CA ARG A 302 1.03 7.71 11.61
C ARG A 302 1.52 8.01 10.20
N ARG A 303 2.43 7.16 9.69
CA ARG A 303 2.99 7.26 8.34
C ARG A 303 2.33 6.23 7.42
N PHE A 304 2.27 6.54 6.15
CA PHE A 304 1.51 5.78 5.17
C PHE A 304 2.29 5.48 3.90
N ALA A 305 2.12 4.26 3.40
CA ALA A 305 2.51 3.87 2.05
C ALA A 305 1.30 3.25 1.35
N GLY A 306 0.93 3.78 0.19
CA GLY A 306 -0.18 3.29 -0.63
C GLY A 306 0.29 2.79 -1.99
N LEU A 307 -0.35 1.72 -2.49
CA LEU A 307 -0.16 1.22 -3.84
C LEU A 307 -1.47 1.36 -4.59
N GLU A 308 -1.43 1.97 -5.79
CA GLU A 308 -2.61 2.20 -6.61
C GLU A 308 -2.25 2.00 -8.08
N GLN A 309 -3.06 1.22 -8.80
CA GLN A 309 -2.81 0.94 -10.21
C GLN A 309 -3.46 1.94 -11.17
N GLU A 310 -4.53 2.63 -10.74
CA GLU A 310 -5.25 3.58 -11.56
C GLU A 310 -4.72 5.01 -11.33
N GLU A 311 -4.19 5.61 -12.37
CA GLU A 311 -3.60 6.96 -12.28
C GLU A 311 -4.62 8.03 -11.83
N GLU A 312 -5.88 7.86 -12.19
CA GLU A 312 -6.97 8.75 -11.75
C GLU A 312 -7.10 8.75 -10.22
N PHE A 313 -7.01 7.58 -9.59
CA PHE A 313 -7.07 7.48 -8.13
C PHE A 313 -5.77 7.92 -7.46
N CYS A 314 -4.64 7.80 -8.13
CA CYS A 314 -3.40 8.41 -7.66
C CYS A 314 -3.51 9.95 -7.60
N LYS A 315 -4.10 10.58 -8.63
CA LYS A 315 -4.36 12.03 -8.65
C LYS A 315 -5.31 12.46 -7.53
N LEU A 316 -6.40 11.69 -7.34
CA LEU A 316 -7.36 11.92 -6.25
C LEU A 316 -6.70 11.78 -4.87
N SER A 317 -5.89 10.77 -4.67
CA SER A 317 -5.15 10.52 -3.43
C SER A 317 -4.20 11.66 -3.09
N LYS A 318 -3.45 12.16 -4.08
CA LYS A 318 -2.58 13.33 -3.94
C LYS A 318 -3.37 14.55 -3.51
N ALA A 319 -4.47 14.88 -4.22
CA ALA A 319 -5.31 16.03 -3.91
C ALA A 319 -5.87 15.97 -2.48
N ARG A 320 -6.35 14.83 -2.04
CA ARG A 320 -6.83 14.62 -0.67
C ARG A 320 -5.74 14.77 0.39
N ARG A 321 -4.51 14.32 0.08
CA ARG A 321 -3.39 14.48 1.00
C ARG A 321 -2.96 15.95 1.11
N GLU A 322 -2.94 16.68 -0.02
CA GLU A 322 -2.64 18.11 -0.06
C GLU A 322 -3.73 18.94 0.64
N GLU A 323 -5.00 18.51 0.58
CA GLU A 323 -6.12 19.17 1.29
C GLU A 323 -5.87 19.25 2.81
N ILE A 324 -5.35 18.19 3.43
CA ILE A 324 -5.11 18.18 4.89
C ILE A 324 -3.85 18.95 5.33
N GLU A 325 -3.09 19.53 4.42
CA GLU A 325 -1.97 20.43 4.77
C GLU A 325 -2.44 21.80 5.26
N THR A 326 -3.68 22.19 4.96
CA THR A 326 -4.27 23.42 5.48
C THR A 326 -4.91 23.16 6.85
N LEU A 327 -4.68 24.06 7.83
CA LEU A 327 -5.26 23.94 9.17
C LEU A 327 -6.78 23.91 9.14
N GLU A 328 -7.41 24.70 8.26
CA GLU A 328 -8.86 24.75 8.11
C GLU A 328 -9.44 23.39 7.70
N SER A 329 -8.88 22.79 6.66
CA SER A 329 -9.34 21.47 6.17
C SER A 329 -9.05 20.36 7.17
N TYR A 330 -7.88 20.39 7.82
CA TYR A 330 -7.50 19.46 8.87
C TYR A 330 -8.48 19.51 10.05
N ASP A 331 -8.77 20.70 10.59
CA ASP A 331 -9.71 20.87 11.70
C ASP A 331 -11.15 20.52 11.30
N ASN A 332 -11.55 20.85 10.08
CA ASN A 332 -12.85 20.45 9.55
C ASN A 332 -13.00 18.92 9.53
N LEU A 333 -12.03 18.17 9.00
CA LEU A 333 -12.08 16.70 8.98
C LEU A 333 -12.13 16.12 10.39
N ILE A 334 -11.29 16.59 11.30
CA ILE A 334 -11.28 16.16 12.71
C ILE A 334 -12.63 16.41 13.35
N SER A 335 -13.27 17.56 13.09
CA SER A 335 -14.56 17.93 13.68
C SER A 335 -15.67 16.91 13.39
N HIS A 336 -15.55 16.13 12.32
CA HIS A 336 -16.50 15.09 11.94
C HIS A 336 -16.16 13.70 12.48
N ILE A 337 -15.01 13.52 13.17
CA ILE A 337 -14.53 12.21 13.62
C ILE A 337 -14.49 12.17 15.15
N GLU A 338 -15.51 11.54 15.72
CA GLU A 338 -15.72 11.49 17.19
C GLU A 338 -14.51 10.95 17.95
N ASP A 339 -13.86 9.88 17.43
CA ASP A 339 -12.71 9.28 18.09
C ASP A 339 -11.51 10.24 18.17
N LEU A 340 -11.31 11.13 17.17
CA LEU A 340 -10.26 12.15 17.20
C LEU A 340 -10.62 13.34 18.11
N HIS A 341 -11.91 13.69 18.22
CA HIS A 341 -12.37 14.67 19.18
C HIS A 341 -12.07 14.25 20.61
N LYS A 342 -12.43 13.03 20.97
CA LYS A 342 -12.15 12.47 22.29
C LYS A 342 -10.66 12.38 22.59
N LEU A 343 -9.82 12.15 21.57
CA LEU A 343 -8.35 12.19 21.73
C LEU A 343 -7.80 13.58 22.04
N LYS A 344 -8.32 14.64 21.43
CA LYS A 344 -7.91 16.02 21.76
C LYS A 344 -8.18 16.33 23.24
N ASP A 345 -9.32 15.91 23.76
CA ASP A 345 -9.66 16.06 25.16
C ASP A 345 -8.73 15.22 26.07
N TYR A 346 -8.34 14.02 25.63
CA TYR A 346 -7.43 13.14 26.34
C TYR A 346 -5.99 13.65 26.39
N SER A 347 -5.48 14.25 25.31
CA SER A 347 -4.13 14.83 25.25
C SER A 347 -3.99 16.12 26.07
N MET A 348 -5.06 16.86 26.27
CA MET A 348 -5.08 18.03 27.18
C MET A 348 -4.98 17.62 28.67
N VAL A 349 -5.29 16.36 28.99
CA VAL A 349 -5.24 15.83 30.37
C VAL A 349 -3.90 15.14 30.67
N ASN A 350 -3.16 14.68 29.66
CA ASN A 350 -1.89 13.95 29.78
C ASN A 350 -0.78 14.67 29.00
N GLU A 351 -0.28 15.80 29.50
CA GLU A 351 0.94 16.45 29.02
C GLU A 351 2.17 15.61 29.37
N ASP A 352 2.54 14.66 28.53
CA ASP A 352 3.88 14.08 28.46
C ASP A 352 4.13 13.40 27.10
N VAL A 353 4.25 14.22 26.03
CA VAL A 353 4.70 13.73 24.71
C VAL A 353 5.75 14.68 24.14
N SER A 354 6.88 14.79 24.84
CA SER A 354 8.09 15.39 24.29
C SER A 354 9.13 14.30 24.14
N ASN A 355 9.21 13.66 22.96
CA ASN A 355 10.45 13.08 22.39
C ASN A 355 10.13 12.22 21.15
N TYR A 356 10.03 12.86 19.98
CA TYR A 356 10.17 12.14 18.70
C TYR A 356 10.96 12.98 17.69
N ASN A 357 12.28 13.04 17.94
CA ASN A 357 13.25 13.42 16.93
C ASN A 357 14.22 12.24 16.75
N GLN A 358 13.86 11.29 15.91
CA GLN A 358 14.84 10.41 15.24
C GLN A 358 14.17 9.81 13.99
N MET A 359 14.56 10.33 12.84
CA MET A 359 14.27 9.71 11.56
C MET A 359 15.44 8.82 11.14
N PRO A 360 15.19 7.57 10.70
CA PRO A 360 16.15 6.83 9.90
C PRO A 360 15.77 6.99 8.43
N PHE A 361 16.26 8.04 7.78
CA PHE A 361 16.64 8.15 6.34
C PHE A 361 16.97 9.58 6.01
#